data_f822906b88fac98bb7ecf6725a736059
#
_entry.id   f822906b88fac98bb7ecf6725a736059
#
_cell.length_a   1.000
_cell.length_b   1.000
_cell.length_c   1.000
_cell.angle_alpha   90.00
_cell.angle_beta   90.00
_cell.angle_gamma   90.00
#
_symmetry.space_group_name_H-M   'P 1'
#
loop_
_entity.id
_entity.type
_entity.pdbx_description
1 polymer ?
#
loop_
_entity_poly.entity_id
_entity_poly.type
_entity_poly.pdbx_seq_one_letter_code
_entity_poly.pdbx_strand_id
1 'polypeptide(L)'
;MIAENRDFNIIKGSGILLVSTAMRAGGCDQAQAVGEENMDMMTDTQSMKIHNQIVQSLTEGVIIIDFTGTIQYANPMASEILGIEKEKLLGGKFVTLFLAEPENDSFAQAVLDTIYDRSTGQSRIVDYHTGSQVKQLRMMSSLFMDEEGNPAGITIVLSDLSELMELKDSLKAMEKISALNRRLDKRNKLLSKTFGQFLSDEIVSELLDTSGAPEPGGKKRAVTVMMSDLRGFTAMSERMEACSLISMLNHYLAVMTDAIQGRGGTIIEFLGDGIFAIFGAPVYTDTHAADAVAAALEMQAAMDEINRWNAEHQYPRLEMGIGLDTGETIVGIIGSEKRMKYGAIGSHVNQCGRIESYTTGGQVLISQSVREAVGIPLEIDKEMTVLPKGMDKEIVLSHVTGIGAPYDVHVAMQSNLPDELEEPVPVCFYRMDGKHIIEQPCYGGIIAAGRDCAFLETETQLELLENLQIQMGGRLLCKVMEKKSPQYLLQYTAIPFGYDEWIREHRGADLLSQTTVGKDSKKGKH
;
A
#
# COMPACT_ATOMS: atom_id res chain seq x y z
N MET A 1 8.10 1.69 -34.09
CA MET A 1 7.46 1.96 -35.38
C MET A 1 6.67 3.22 -35.24
N ILE A 2 7.31 4.25 -35.66
CA ILE A 2 6.89 5.48 -36.35
C ILE A 2 5.68 6.20 -35.73
N ALA A 3 6.03 7.22 -34.95
CA ALA A 3 5.17 8.31 -34.55
C ALA A 3 5.46 9.49 -35.49
N GLU A 4 4.45 10.00 -36.11
CA GLU A 4 4.55 11.25 -36.86
C GLU A 4 4.29 12.46 -35.95
N ASN A 5 5.33 13.27 -35.83
CA ASN A 5 5.28 14.65 -35.38
C ASN A 5 4.39 15.48 -36.34
N ARG A 6 3.45 16.24 -35.81
CA ARG A 6 2.86 17.40 -36.48
C ARG A 6 3.12 18.62 -35.63
N ASP A 7 4.08 19.39 -36.13
CA ASP A 7 4.41 20.74 -35.69
C ASP A 7 3.22 21.69 -35.86
N PHE A 8 2.75 22.25 -34.75
CA PHE A 8 1.90 23.43 -34.76
C PHE A 8 2.79 24.66 -34.79
N ASN A 9 3.04 25.17 -35.97
CA ASN A 9 3.61 26.50 -36.17
C ASN A 9 2.62 27.58 -35.72
N ILE A 10 2.93 28.22 -34.61
CA ILE A 10 2.24 29.45 -34.18
C ILE A 10 2.69 30.58 -35.10
N ILE A 11 1.81 30.97 -36.00
CA ILE A 11 1.99 32.16 -36.80
C ILE A 11 1.72 33.39 -35.90
N LYS A 12 2.79 34.02 -35.44
CA LYS A 12 2.77 35.40 -34.96
C LYS A 12 2.63 36.32 -36.16
N GLY A 13 1.48 36.96 -36.33
CA GLY A 13 1.29 37.94 -37.38
C GLY A 13 0.10 38.83 -37.10
N SER A 14 0.40 40.03 -36.67
CA SER A 14 -0.49 41.18 -36.58
C SER A 14 -1.52 41.20 -37.71
N GLY A 15 -2.82 41.14 -37.33
CA GLY A 15 -3.96 41.09 -38.25
C GLY A 15 -4.26 42.36 -39.04
N ILE A 16 -3.31 43.25 -39.26
CA ILE A 16 -3.51 44.53 -39.95
C ILE A 16 -2.85 44.59 -41.37
N LEU A 17 -2.05 43.60 -41.73
CA LEU A 17 -1.30 43.65 -43.02
C LEU A 17 -1.87 42.78 -44.15
N LEU A 18 -3.05 42.19 -44.00
CA LEU A 18 -3.59 41.24 -45.00
C LEU A 18 -4.70 41.79 -45.89
N VAL A 19 -5.07 43.07 -45.78
CA VAL A 19 -6.11 43.66 -46.63
C VAL A 19 -5.53 44.42 -47.85
N SER A 20 -4.23 44.74 -47.88
CA SER A 20 -3.64 45.52 -49.00
C SER A 20 -3.01 44.68 -50.11
N THR A 21 -2.91 43.35 -49.99
CA THR A 21 -2.18 42.48 -50.95
C THR A 21 -3.08 41.61 -51.84
N ALA A 22 -4.38 41.58 -51.59
CA ALA A 22 -5.32 40.75 -52.37
C ALA A 22 -5.96 41.41 -53.61
N MET A 23 -5.62 42.66 -53.95
CA MET A 23 -6.17 43.36 -55.13
C MET A 23 -5.15 43.67 -56.25
N ARG A 24 -4.07 42.88 -56.40
CA ARG A 24 -3.20 42.96 -57.57
C ARG A 24 -2.91 41.59 -58.16
N ALA A 25 -3.92 40.93 -58.68
CA ALA A 25 -3.72 39.87 -59.68
C ALA A 25 -5.03 39.57 -60.40
N GLY A 26 -5.18 40.05 -61.60
CA GLY A 26 -6.27 39.65 -62.48
C GLY A 26 -6.62 40.70 -63.50
N GLY A 27 -5.73 40.89 -64.48
CA GLY A 27 -6.06 41.68 -65.64
C GLY A 27 -6.99 40.95 -66.58
N CYS A 28 -7.95 41.67 -67.16
CA CYS A 28 -8.40 41.38 -68.51
C CYS A 28 -8.99 42.69 -69.11
N ASP A 29 -8.52 43.02 -70.33
CA ASP A 29 -8.85 44.19 -71.14
C ASP A 29 -10.28 44.15 -71.69
N GLN A 30 -10.73 45.34 -71.98
CA GLN A 30 -11.79 45.75 -72.96
C GLN A 30 -13.24 45.60 -72.51
N ALA A 31 -13.85 46.74 -72.15
CA ALA A 31 -15.01 47.33 -72.89
C ALA A 31 -15.42 48.70 -72.31
N GLN A 32 -15.18 49.70 -73.15
CA GLN A 32 -15.94 50.93 -73.41
C GLN A 32 -16.36 51.88 -72.27
N ALA A 33 -15.74 53.04 -72.34
CA ALA A 33 -16.10 54.31 -71.75
C ALA A 33 -17.60 54.65 -71.96
N VAL A 34 -18.34 54.74 -70.89
CA VAL A 34 -19.46 55.67 -70.59
C VAL A 34 -19.91 55.34 -69.12
N GLY A 35 -19.60 56.20 -68.20
CA GLY A 35 -20.13 56.12 -66.85
C GLY A 35 -19.11 56.24 -65.71
N GLU A 36 -17.89 56.67 -65.90
CA GLU A 36 -16.80 56.63 -64.91
C GLU A 36 -17.00 57.56 -63.69
N GLU A 37 -17.68 58.72 -63.83
CA GLU A 37 -17.82 59.65 -62.71
C GLU A 37 -18.87 59.22 -61.62
N ASN A 38 -19.86 58.41 -61.96
CA ASN A 38 -20.86 57.96 -60.98
C ASN A 38 -20.51 56.58 -60.28
N MET A 39 -19.58 55.83 -60.86
CA MET A 39 -19.19 54.53 -60.32
C MET A 39 -18.08 54.67 -59.26
N ASP A 40 -17.19 55.66 -59.37
CA ASP A 40 -16.17 55.98 -58.40
C ASP A 40 -16.76 56.50 -57.07
N MET A 41 -17.76 57.41 -57.14
CA MET A 41 -18.43 57.90 -55.93
C MET A 41 -19.27 56.83 -55.20
N MET A 42 -19.81 55.83 -55.93
CA MET A 42 -20.53 54.67 -55.27
C MET A 42 -19.60 53.68 -54.69
N THR A 43 -18.41 53.40 -55.22
CA THR A 43 -17.39 52.52 -54.69
C THR A 43 -16.74 53.08 -53.41
N ASP A 44 -16.46 54.36 -53.37
CA ASP A 44 -15.89 55.08 -52.22
C ASP A 44 -16.86 55.06 -51.02
N THR A 45 -18.14 55.35 -51.26
CA THR A 45 -19.17 55.35 -50.21
C THR A 45 -19.43 53.93 -49.67
N GLN A 46 -19.34 52.94 -50.53
CA GLN A 46 -19.52 51.50 -50.09
C GLN A 46 -18.27 50.99 -49.36
N SER A 47 -17.08 51.36 -49.81
CA SER A 47 -15.81 51.07 -49.12
C SER A 47 -15.76 51.71 -47.73
N MET A 48 -16.14 53.01 -47.64
CA MET A 48 -16.25 53.68 -46.32
C MET A 48 -17.24 53.03 -45.37
N LYS A 49 -18.39 52.52 -45.84
CA LYS A 49 -19.37 51.80 -45.04
C LYS A 49 -18.81 50.48 -44.54
N ILE A 50 -18.10 49.72 -45.37
CA ILE A 50 -17.48 48.46 -44.99
C ILE A 50 -16.37 48.72 -43.97
N HIS A 51 -15.48 49.66 -44.13
CA HIS A 51 -14.43 49.99 -43.14
C HIS A 51 -15.04 50.41 -41.82
N ASN A 52 -16.07 51.22 -41.81
CA ASN A 52 -16.75 51.65 -40.59
C ASN A 52 -17.42 50.44 -39.88
N GLN A 53 -18.02 49.52 -40.64
CA GLN A 53 -18.65 48.33 -40.12
C GLN A 53 -17.63 47.36 -39.52
N ILE A 54 -16.45 47.20 -40.14
CA ILE A 54 -15.34 46.40 -39.63
C ILE A 54 -14.88 46.94 -38.26
N VAL A 55 -14.55 48.25 -38.19
CA VAL A 55 -14.05 48.84 -36.94
C VAL A 55 -15.11 48.83 -35.82
N GLN A 56 -16.40 48.92 -36.16
CA GLN A 56 -17.49 48.82 -35.20
C GLN A 56 -17.71 47.40 -34.67
N SER A 57 -17.33 46.36 -35.42
CA SER A 57 -17.48 44.96 -35.04
C SER A 57 -16.23 44.36 -34.36
N LEU A 58 -15.15 45.13 -34.21
CA LEU A 58 -13.95 44.67 -33.52
C LEU A 58 -14.23 44.41 -32.06
N THR A 59 -13.68 43.32 -31.55
CA THR A 59 -13.69 42.94 -30.13
C THR A 59 -12.67 43.70 -29.29
N GLU A 60 -11.85 44.54 -29.96
CA GLU A 60 -10.88 45.43 -29.35
C GLU A 60 -11.40 46.88 -29.38
N GLY A 61 -11.15 47.62 -28.30
CA GLY A 61 -11.46 49.03 -28.23
C GLY A 61 -10.48 49.82 -29.10
N VAL A 62 -10.99 50.69 -30.00
CA VAL A 62 -10.16 51.57 -30.83
C VAL A 62 -10.49 53.01 -30.52
N ILE A 63 -9.46 53.79 -30.21
CA ILE A 63 -9.56 55.24 -29.96
C ILE A 63 -8.54 55.97 -30.84
N ILE A 64 -8.96 57.08 -31.46
CA ILE A 64 -8.05 57.97 -32.18
C ILE A 64 -8.03 59.32 -31.45
N ILE A 65 -6.83 59.78 -31.11
CA ILE A 65 -6.60 61.01 -30.35
C ILE A 65 -5.70 61.93 -31.23
N ASP A 66 -6.07 63.17 -31.46
CA ASP A 66 -5.21 64.14 -32.11
C ASP A 66 -4.08 64.67 -31.18
N PHE A 67 -3.10 65.36 -31.75
CA PHE A 67 -1.99 65.88 -30.92
C PHE A 67 -2.40 67.04 -30.01
N THR A 68 -3.64 67.52 -30.07
CA THR A 68 -4.21 68.44 -29.07
C THR A 68 -4.82 67.72 -27.89
N GLY A 69 -4.81 66.34 -27.90
CA GLY A 69 -5.39 65.47 -26.88
C GLY A 69 -6.90 65.34 -27.00
N THR A 70 -7.50 65.65 -28.14
CA THR A 70 -8.95 65.51 -28.37
C THR A 70 -9.23 64.15 -28.99
N ILE A 71 -10.20 63.43 -28.46
CA ILE A 71 -10.62 62.10 -28.97
C ILE A 71 -11.49 62.32 -30.20
N GLN A 72 -10.94 61.97 -31.38
CA GLN A 72 -11.59 62.16 -32.71
C GLN A 72 -12.48 60.97 -33.05
N TYR A 73 -12.15 59.77 -32.52
CA TYR A 73 -12.89 58.56 -32.81
C TYR A 73 -12.82 57.59 -31.62
N ALA A 74 -13.92 56.89 -31.37
CA ALA A 74 -13.98 55.73 -30.50
C ALA A 74 -15.00 54.73 -31.04
N ASN A 75 -14.64 53.44 -31.12
CA ASN A 75 -15.59 52.40 -31.49
C ASN A 75 -16.44 51.98 -30.26
N PRO A 76 -17.54 51.22 -30.45
CA PRO A 76 -18.40 50.78 -29.33
C PRO A 76 -17.66 49.99 -28.27
N MET A 77 -16.72 49.13 -28.68
CA MET A 77 -15.94 48.33 -27.74
C MET A 77 -15.03 49.17 -26.84
N ALA A 78 -14.49 50.28 -27.33
CA ALA A 78 -13.73 51.20 -26.50
C ALA A 78 -14.61 51.80 -25.37
N SER A 79 -15.85 52.15 -25.68
CA SER A 79 -16.83 52.64 -24.69
C SER A 79 -17.14 51.55 -23.63
N GLU A 80 -17.30 50.30 -24.05
CA GLU A 80 -17.58 49.17 -23.17
C GLU A 80 -16.36 48.83 -22.27
N ILE A 81 -15.17 48.78 -22.84
CA ILE A 81 -13.94 48.49 -22.08
C ILE A 81 -13.67 49.59 -21.06
N LEU A 82 -13.79 50.83 -21.44
CA LEU A 82 -13.53 51.99 -20.58
C LEU A 82 -14.69 52.34 -19.63
N GLY A 83 -15.88 51.80 -19.88
CA GLY A 83 -17.07 52.13 -19.09
C GLY A 83 -17.53 53.58 -19.25
N ILE A 84 -17.16 54.26 -20.39
CA ILE A 84 -17.50 55.66 -20.67
C ILE A 84 -18.40 55.70 -21.91
N GLU A 85 -19.52 56.44 -21.80
CA GLU A 85 -20.45 56.61 -22.91
C GLU A 85 -19.74 57.23 -24.13
N LYS A 86 -20.02 56.73 -25.32
CA LYS A 86 -19.37 57.14 -26.57
C LYS A 86 -19.50 58.66 -26.82
N GLU A 87 -20.63 59.25 -26.46
CA GLU A 87 -20.93 60.67 -26.60
C GLU A 87 -20.03 61.55 -25.74
N LYS A 88 -19.56 60.99 -24.59
CA LYS A 88 -18.59 61.66 -23.71
C LYS A 88 -17.15 61.50 -24.16
N LEU A 89 -16.85 60.39 -24.86
CA LEU A 89 -15.53 60.13 -25.41
C LEU A 89 -15.28 61.04 -26.63
N LEU A 90 -16.24 61.09 -27.55
CA LEU A 90 -16.08 61.86 -28.80
C LEU A 90 -16.01 63.36 -28.54
N GLY A 91 -14.94 64.01 -29.01
CA GLY A 91 -14.68 65.46 -28.81
C GLY A 91 -14.18 65.81 -27.42
N GLY A 92 -14.14 64.82 -26.50
CA GLY A 92 -13.60 65.00 -25.16
C GLY A 92 -12.08 65.15 -25.14
N LYS A 93 -11.55 65.90 -24.16
CA LYS A 93 -10.11 65.98 -23.95
C LYS A 93 -9.67 64.77 -23.12
N PHE A 94 -8.73 63.99 -23.64
CA PHE A 94 -8.19 62.79 -22.97
C PHE A 94 -7.77 63.09 -21.52
N VAL A 95 -7.03 64.19 -21.29
CA VAL A 95 -6.56 64.64 -20.00
C VAL A 95 -7.73 64.86 -19.01
N THR A 96 -8.83 65.45 -19.48
CA THR A 96 -9.98 65.73 -18.64
C THR A 96 -10.76 64.48 -18.24
N LEU A 97 -10.78 63.46 -19.13
CA LEU A 97 -11.52 62.21 -18.91
C LEU A 97 -10.76 61.20 -18.03
N PHE A 98 -9.43 61.14 -18.14
CA PHE A 98 -8.66 60.09 -17.53
C PHE A 98 -7.67 60.51 -16.44
N LEU A 99 -7.21 61.78 -16.42
CA LEU A 99 -6.34 62.30 -15.34
C LEU A 99 -7.10 62.79 -14.11
N ALA A 100 -8.43 62.83 -14.16
CA ALA A 100 -9.24 63.18 -12.98
C ALA A 100 -9.32 62.04 -11.94
N GLU A 101 -9.00 60.82 -12.31
CA GLU A 101 -9.06 59.65 -11.44
C GLU A 101 -7.65 59.14 -11.19
N PRO A 102 -7.08 59.33 -9.97
CA PRO A 102 -5.71 58.91 -9.63
C PRO A 102 -5.46 57.41 -9.78
N GLU A 103 -6.51 56.58 -9.69
CA GLU A 103 -6.43 55.14 -9.86
C GLU A 103 -6.08 54.72 -11.27
N ASN A 104 -6.32 55.58 -12.28
CA ASN A 104 -6.05 55.36 -13.69
C ASN A 104 -4.78 56.06 -14.18
N ASP A 105 -3.95 56.59 -13.31
CA ASP A 105 -2.72 57.33 -13.66
C ASP A 105 -1.78 56.47 -14.54
N SER A 106 -1.65 55.17 -14.31
CA SER A 106 -0.80 54.28 -15.10
C SER A 106 -1.29 54.15 -16.54
N PHE A 107 -2.59 54.08 -16.76
CA PHE A 107 -3.22 54.09 -18.08
C PHE A 107 -3.07 55.44 -18.77
N ALA A 108 -3.40 56.52 -18.07
CA ALA A 108 -3.30 57.88 -18.57
C ALA A 108 -1.86 58.23 -18.97
N GLN A 109 -0.89 57.91 -18.13
CA GLN A 109 0.53 58.15 -18.40
C GLN A 109 1.02 57.34 -19.62
N ALA A 110 0.60 56.09 -19.77
CA ALA A 110 0.97 55.27 -20.91
C ALA A 110 0.47 55.85 -22.25
N VAL A 111 -0.71 56.47 -22.26
CA VAL A 111 -1.25 57.19 -23.43
C VAL A 111 -0.50 58.50 -23.67
N LEU A 112 -0.25 59.27 -22.62
CA LEU A 112 0.48 60.55 -22.73
C LEU A 112 1.92 60.36 -23.21
N ASP A 113 2.63 59.34 -22.70
CA ASP A 113 3.97 58.98 -23.17
C ASP A 113 3.98 58.75 -24.69
N THR A 114 2.96 58.08 -25.22
CA THR A 114 2.84 57.84 -26.68
C THR A 114 2.58 59.13 -27.44
N ILE A 115 1.78 60.05 -26.89
CA ILE A 115 1.50 61.37 -27.51
C ILE A 115 2.77 62.22 -27.56
N TYR A 116 3.55 62.26 -26.46
CA TYR A 116 4.74 63.10 -26.37
C TYR A 116 5.94 62.54 -27.12
N ASP A 117 6.20 61.23 -26.94
CA ASP A 117 7.37 60.57 -27.53
C ASP A 117 7.19 60.23 -29.03
N ARG A 118 5.94 60.32 -29.53
CA ARG A 118 5.57 59.90 -30.92
C ARG A 118 6.10 58.46 -31.21
N SER A 119 6.26 57.65 -30.16
CA SER A 119 6.76 56.30 -30.30
C SER A 119 5.62 55.36 -30.75
N THR A 120 5.84 54.62 -31.83
CA THR A 120 4.85 53.70 -32.39
C THR A 120 5.21 52.27 -32.10
N GLY A 121 4.19 51.39 -31.95
CA GLY A 121 4.36 49.93 -31.87
C GLY A 121 4.71 49.40 -30.49
N GLN A 122 4.59 50.17 -29.42
CA GLN A 122 4.77 49.67 -28.07
C GLN A 122 3.47 49.02 -27.57
N SER A 123 3.59 47.77 -27.06
CA SER A 123 2.50 47.10 -26.35
C SER A 123 2.78 47.19 -24.87
N ARG A 124 1.86 47.71 -24.08
CA ARG A 124 1.93 47.80 -22.61
C ARG A 124 0.69 47.16 -22.00
N ILE A 125 0.86 46.50 -20.85
CA ILE A 125 -0.26 46.02 -20.04
C ILE A 125 -0.39 47.02 -18.88
N VAL A 126 -1.57 47.51 -18.66
CA VAL A 126 -1.88 48.52 -17.64
C VAL A 126 -3.16 48.11 -16.90
N ASP A 127 -3.21 48.42 -15.62
CA ASP A 127 -4.44 48.28 -14.85
C ASP A 127 -5.32 49.50 -15.09
N TYR A 128 -6.60 49.26 -15.34
CA TYR A 128 -7.61 50.29 -15.56
C TYR A 128 -8.81 50.04 -14.62
N HIS A 129 -9.16 51.07 -13.85
CA HIS A 129 -10.24 51.02 -12.89
C HIS A 129 -11.54 51.57 -13.48
N THR A 130 -12.57 50.75 -13.56
CA THR A 130 -13.91 51.12 -13.98
C THR A 130 -14.84 50.98 -12.80
N GLY A 131 -15.06 52.05 -12.06
CA GLY A 131 -15.84 52.02 -10.80
C GLY A 131 -15.24 51.02 -9.81
N SER A 132 -15.93 49.92 -9.53
CA SER A 132 -15.45 48.88 -8.57
C SER A 132 -14.64 47.76 -9.20
N GLN A 133 -14.44 47.75 -10.51
CA GLN A 133 -13.73 46.69 -11.24
C GLN A 133 -12.37 47.17 -11.73
N VAL A 134 -11.36 46.32 -11.56
CA VAL A 134 -10.03 46.53 -12.14
C VAL A 134 -9.89 45.62 -13.35
N LYS A 135 -9.66 46.21 -14.49
CA LYS A 135 -9.42 45.51 -15.75
C LYS A 135 -7.96 45.57 -16.11
N GLN A 136 -7.41 44.47 -16.61
CA GLN A 136 -6.06 44.46 -17.18
C GLN A 136 -6.14 44.69 -18.70
N LEU A 137 -5.76 45.88 -19.13
CA LEU A 137 -5.82 46.26 -20.53
C LEU A 137 -4.47 46.16 -21.20
N ARG A 138 -4.42 45.43 -22.32
CA ARG A 138 -3.28 45.56 -23.25
C ARG A 138 -3.54 46.74 -24.18
N MET A 139 -2.69 47.72 -24.08
CA MET A 139 -2.72 48.92 -24.93
C MET A 139 -1.65 48.81 -25.99
N MET A 140 -2.04 49.02 -27.25
CA MET A 140 -1.14 49.19 -28.41
C MET A 140 -1.38 50.56 -29.03
N SER A 141 -0.31 51.26 -29.36
CA SER A 141 -0.40 52.60 -29.95
C SER A 141 0.33 52.70 -31.27
N SER A 142 -0.24 53.43 -32.22
CA SER A 142 0.34 53.73 -33.54
C SER A 142 0.03 55.16 -33.97
N LEU A 143 0.85 55.75 -34.86
CA LEU A 143 0.54 57.02 -35.40
C LEU A 143 -0.66 56.92 -36.36
N PHE A 144 -1.57 57.90 -36.26
CA PHE A 144 -2.64 58.10 -37.18
C PHE A 144 -2.20 59.18 -38.20
N MET A 145 -2.32 58.90 -39.52
CA MET A 145 -1.93 59.75 -40.58
C MET A 145 -3.15 60.43 -41.23
N ASP A 146 -3.02 61.69 -41.66
CA ASP A 146 -4.05 62.37 -42.47
C ASP A 146 -4.03 61.90 -43.94
N GLU A 147 -4.92 62.42 -44.72
CA GLU A 147 -5.03 62.09 -46.16
C GLU A 147 -3.76 62.50 -46.99
N GLU A 148 -2.96 63.43 -46.47
CA GLU A 148 -1.71 63.89 -47.09
C GLU A 148 -0.50 63.04 -46.59
N GLY A 149 -0.70 62.12 -45.67
CA GLY A 149 0.35 61.22 -45.07
C GLY A 149 1.15 61.90 -43.95
N ASN A 150 0.68 62.98 -43.38
CA ASN A 150 1.30 63.65 -42.26
C ASN A 150 0.74 63.06 -40.96
N PRO A 151 1.55 62.95 -39.89
CA PRO A 151 1.05 62.52 -38.60
C PRO A 151 0.00 63.48 -38.01
N ALA A 152 -1.24 63.01 -37.85
CA ALA A 152 -2.38 63.83 -37.40
C ALA A 152 -2.80 63.48 -35.95
N GLY A 153 -2.34 62.35 -35.45
CA GLY A 153 -2.68 61.87 -34.10
C GLY A 153 -2.16 60.47 -33.77
N ILE A 154 -2.78 59.85 -32.84
CA ILE A 154 -2.43 58.49 -32.34
C ILE A 154 -3.67 57.61 -32.36
N THR A 155 -3.53 56.40 -32.85
CA THR A 155 -4.51 55.33 -32.69
C THR A 155 -4.10 54.44 -31.52
N ILE A 156 -5.01 54.22 -30.63
CA ILE A 156 -4.85 53.35 -29.46
C ILE A 156 -5.82 52.17 -29.61
N VAL A 157 -5.28 50.96 -29.51
CA VAL A 157 -6.05 49.73 -29.50
C VAL A 157 -5.99 49.12 -28.07
N LEU A 158 -7.15 48.83 -27.52
CA LEU A 158 -7.32 48.31 -26.17
C LEU A 158 -7.90 46.89 -26.23
N SER A 159 -7.21 45.93 -25.63
CA SER A 159 -7.71 44.56 -25.45
C SER A 159 -7.87 44.27 -23.97
N ASP A 160 -9.05 43.85 -23.55
CA ASP A 160 -9.30 43.41 -22.17
C ASP A 160 -8.73 41.99 -22.00
N LEU A 161 -7.77 41.83 -21.09
CA LEU A 161 -7.11 40.58 -20.78
C LEU A 161 -7.57 39.97 -19.44
N SER A 162 -8.53 40.57 -18.77
CA SER A 162 -8.94 40.18 -17.39
C SER A 162 -9.33 38.71 -17.30
N GLU A 163 -10.24 38.21 -18.14
CA GLU A 163 -10.63 36.81 -18.18
C GLU A 163 -9.45 35.86 -18.48
N LEU A 164 -8.58 36.25 -19.39
CA LEU A 164 -7.43 35.43 -19.79
C LEU A 164 -6.42 35.30 -18.64
N MET A 165 -6.24 36.36 -17.86
CA MET A 165 -5.34 36.35 -16.70
C MET A 165 -5.93 35.56 -15.53
N GLU A 166 -7.22 35.71 -15.24
CA GLU A 166 -7.92 34.89 -14.23
C GLU A 166 -7.86 33.39 -14.58
N LEU A 167 -8.09 33.04 -15.85
CA LEU A 167 -7.97 31.65 -16.29
C LEU A 167 -6.54 31.12 -16.14
N LYS A 168 -5.55 31.93 -16.51
CA LYS A 168 -4.13 31.56 -16.34
C LYS A 168 -3.72 31.33 -14.88
N ASP A 169 -4.21 32.18 -13.98
CA ASP A 169 -3.90 32.03 -12.57
C ASP A 169 -4.65 30.84 -11.94
N SER A 170 -5.89 30.60 -12.38
CA SER A 170 -6.63 29.38 -12.01
C SER A 170 -5.93 28.11 -12.49
N LEU A 171 -5.41 28.09 -13.73
CA LEU A 171 -4.64 26.95 -14.24
C LEU A 171 -3.37 26.71 -13.43
N LYS A 172 -2.61 27.77 -13.09
CA LYS A 172 -1.42 27.62 -12.23
C LYS A 172 -1.76 27.11 -10.84
N ALA A 173 -2.89 27.56 -10.26
CA ALA A 173 -3.37 27.05 -8.98
C ALA A 173 -3.73 25.56 -9.07
N MET A 174 -4.43 25.13 -10.12
CA MET A 174 -4.76 23.71 -10.35
C MET A 174 -3.51 22.85 -10.55
N GLU A 175 -2.51 23.31 -11.29
CA GLU A 175 -1.23 22.60 -11.46
C GLU A 175 -0.52 22.42 -10.10
N LYS A 176 -0.50 23.47 -9.27
CA LYS A 176 0.10 23.42 -7.93
C LYS A 176 -0.63 22.44 -7.00
N ILE A 177 -1.96 22.44 -7.02
CA ILE A 177 -2.80 21.49 -6.26
C ILE A 177 -2.53 20.07 -6.74
N SER A 178 -2.51 19.83 -8.04
CA SER A 178 -2.22 18.52 -8.63
C SER A 178 -0.83 18.00 -8.23
N ALA A 179 0.18 18.86 -8.25
CA ALA A 179 1.54 18.51 -7.83
C ALA A 179 1.62 18.16 -6.33
N LEU A 180 0.89 18.90 -5.48
CA LEU A 180 0.78 18.64 -4.04
C LEU A 180 0.08 17.29 -3.77
N ASN A 181 -1.03 17.03 -4.43
CA ASN A 181 -1.77 15.77 -4.29
C ASN A 181 -0.90 14.57 -4.68
N ARG A 182 -0.19 14.64 -5.82
CA ARG A 182 0.77 13.59 -6.22
C ARG A 182 1.88 13.37 -5.18
N ARG A 183 2.33 14.43 -4.51
CA ARG A 183 3.35 14.32 -3.45
C ARG A 183 2.77 13.68 -2.19
N LEU A 184 1.55 14.02 -1.82
CA LEU A 184 0.82 13.41 -0.70
C LEU A 184 0.57 11.92 -0.95
N ASP A 185 0.11 11.54 -2.14
CA ASP A 185 -0.12 10.15 -2.51
C ASP A 185 1.16 9.31 -2.43
N LYS A 186 2.28 9.85 -2.96
CA LYS A 186 3.58 9.17 -2.86
C LYS A 186 4.01 9.00 -1.40
N ARG A 187 3.79 10.02 -0.56
CA ARG A 187 4.14 9.96 0.86
C ARG A 187 3.26 8.97 1.61
N ASN A 188 1.95 8.97 1.34
CA ASN A 188 1.01 8.01 1.94
C ASN A 188 1.35 6.57 1.54
N LYS A 189 1.62 6.31 0.26
CA LYS A 189 2.07 4.99 -0.21
C LYS A 189 3.37 4.54 0.45
N LEU A 190 4.32 5.45 0.63
CA LEU A 190 5.57 5.13 1.32
C LEU A 190 5.32 4.82 2.80
N LEU A 191 4.49 5.60 3.48
CA LEU A 191 4.10 5.37 4.87
C LEU A 191 3.40 4.02 5.02
N SER A 192 2.37 3.74 4.21
CA SER A 192 1.65 2.45 4.23
C SER A 192 2.60 1.28 3.99
N LYS A 193 3.50 1.38 2.99
CA LYS A 193 4.50 0.33 2.73
C LYS A 193 5.47 0.14 3.89
N THR A 194 5.89 1.23 4.55
CA THR A 194 6.82 1.15 5.68
C THR A 194 6.13 0.58 6.92
N PHE A 195 4.92 1.05 7.22
CA PHE A 195 4.14 0.51 8.33
C PHE A 195 3.65 -0.92 8.09
N GLY A 196 3.32 -1.30 6.85
CA GLY A 196 2.95 -2.66 6.46
C GLY A 196 4.06 -3.70 6.67
N GLN A 197 5.32 -3.28 6.85
CA GLN A 197 6.40 -4.17 7.27
C GLN A 197 6.38 -4.49 8.78
N PHE A 198 5.68 -3.69 9.58
CA PHE A 198 5.61 -3.83 11.05
C PHE A 198 4.20 -4.13 11.55
N LEU A 199 3.18 -3.85 10.76
CA LEU A 199 1.77 -4.02 11.05
C LEU A 199 1.10 -4.59 9.79
N SER A 200 0.07 -5.43 9.96
CA SER A 200 -0.71 -5.88 8.80
C SER A 200 -1.42 -4.71 8.10
N ASP A 201 -1.68 -4.86 6.81
CA ASP A 201 -2.32 -3.80 6.00
C ASP A 201 -3.70 -3.42 6.54
N GLU A 202 -4.43 -4.36 7.14
CA GLU A 202 -5.74 -4.14 7.76
C GLU A 202 -5.63 -3.25 9.01
N ILE A 203 -4.60 -3.47 9.84
CA ILE A 203 -4.32 -2.62 11.01
C ILE A 203 -3.91 -1.21 10.57
N VAL A 204 -3.08 -1.11 9.55
CA VAL A 204 -2.66 0.19 8.99
C VAL A 204 -3.88 0.95 8.45
N SER A 205 -4.79 0.27 7.74
CA SER A 205 -6.02 0.88 7.24
C SER A 205 -6.93 1.34 8.38
N GLU A 206 -7.16 0.52 9.41
CA GLU A 206 -7.97 0.90 10.58
C GLU A 206 -7.38 2.12 11.31
N LEU A 207 -6.05 2.20 11.40
CA LEU A 207 -5.35 3.33 12.03
C LEU A 207 -5.40 4.62 11.19
N LEU A 208 -5.34 4.51 9.86
CA LEU A 208 -5.37 5.66 8.95
C LEU A 208 -6.78 6.21 8.70
N ASP A 209 -7.80 5.34 8.74
CA ASP A 209 -9.21 5.73 8.56
C ASP A 209 -9.81 6.40 9.80
N THR A 210 -9.15 6.31 10.95
CA THR A 210 -9.58 6.99 12.16
C THR A 210 -9.21 8.48 12.08
N SER A 211 -10.20 9.37 12.15
CA SER A 211 -10.05 10.83 12.01
C SER A 211 -9.33 11.54 13.16
N GLY A 212 -8.49 10.83 13.93
CA GLY A 212 -7.72 11.35 15.08
C GLY A 212 -6.46 10.55 15.33
N ALA A 213 -5.66 11.00 16.32
CA ALA A 213 -4.55 10.19 16.80
C ALA A 213 -5.09 8.86 17.37
N PRO A 214 -4.40 7.72 17.15
CA PRO A 214 -4.82 6.45 17.74
C PRO A 214 -4.88 6.57 19.27
N GLU A 215 -6.03 6.25 19.86
CA GLU A 215 -6.19 6.22 21.30
C GLU A 215 -6.14 4.78 21.82
N PRO A 216 -5.52 4.54 23.01
CA PRO A 216 -5.58 3.25 23.65
C PRO A 216 -7.03 2.82 23.89
N GLY A 217 -7.41 1.65 23.43
CA GLY A 217 -8.75 1.12 23.58
C GLY A 217 -8.91 -0.22 22.87
N GLY A 218 -9.87 -1.01 23.34
CA GLY A 218 -10.17 -2.31 22.74
C GLY A 218 -11.67 -2.58 22.75
N LYS A 219 -12.11 -3.42 21.82
CA LYS A 219 -13.50 -3.86 21.70
C LYS A 219 -13.55 -5.36 21.95
N LYS A 220 -14.60 -5.84 22.64
CA LYS A 220 -14.89 -7.27 22.71
C LYS A 220 -15.31 -7.76 21.31
N ARG A 221 -14.63 -8.78 20.83
CA ARG A 221 -14.92 -9.45 19.56
C ARG A 221 -14.78 -10.97 19.73
N ALA A 222 -15.60 -11.71 19.05
CA ALA A 222 -15.39 -13.14 18.88
C ALA A 222 -14.28 -13.33 17.85
N VAL A 223 -13.17 -13.94 18.27
CA VAL A 223 -12.00 -14.20 17.43
C VAL A 223 -11.47 -15.59 17.67
N THR A 224 -10.77 -16.14 16.69
CA THR A 224 -9.96 -17.34 16.90
C THR A 224 -8.50 -16.93 17.08
N VAL A 225 -7.93 -17.35 18.18
CA VAL A 225 -6.53 -17.14 18.55
C VAL A 225 -5.72 -18.33 18.07
N MET A 226 -4.60 -18.07 17.42
CA MET A 226 -3.60 -19.06 17.02
C MET A 226 -2.27 -18.73 17.68
N MET A 227 -1.65 -19.77 18.26
CA MET A 227 -0.25 -19.71 18.70
C MET A 227 0.51 -20.90 18.15
N SER A 228 1.69 -20.66 17.63
CA SER A 228 2.61 -21.69 17.15
C SER A 228 4.00 -21.48 17.74
N ASP A 229 4.78 -22.56 17.86
CA ASP A 229 6.14 -22.51 18.38
C ASP A 229 6.96 -23.66 17.79
N LEU A 230 8.27 -23.41 17.54
CA LEU A 230 9.18 -24.42 17.02
C LEU A 230 9.71 -25.32 18.14
N ARG A 231 9.64 -26.61 17.90
CA ARG A 231 10.13 -27.59 18.88
C ARG A 231 11.66 -27.60 18.96
N GLY A 232 12.18 -27.47 20.17
CA GLY A 232 13.63 -27.53 20.43
C GLY A 232 14.44 -26.32 19.95
N PHE A 233 13.79 -25.24 19.52
CA PHE A 233 14.46 -24.06 18.96
C PHE A 233 15.48 -23.42 19.92
N THR A 234 15.19 -23.31 21.22
CA THR A 234 16.11 -22.74 22.22
C THR A 234 17.45 -23.47 22.23
N ALA A 235 17.42 -24.82 22.26
CA ALA A 235 18.64 -25.62 22.26
C ALA A 235 19.40 -25.58 20.93
N MET A 236 18.66 -25.42 19.83
CA MET A 236 19.21 -25.27 18.48
C MET A 236 19.87 -23.90 18.30
N SER A 237 19.21 -22.83 18.73
CA SER A 237 19.70 -21.44 18.59
C SER A 237 21.01 -21.18 19.35
N GLU A 238 21.23 -21.86 20.46
CA GLU A 238 22.49 -21.76 21.22
C GLU A 238 23.71 -22.35 20.47
N ARG A 239 23.48 -23.16 19.44
CA ARG A 239 24.52 -23.91 18.73
C ARG A 239 24.75 -23.44 17.30
N MET A 240 23.81 -22.74 16.72
CA MET A 240 23.90 -22.23 15.36
C MET A 240 24.65 -20.91 15.32
N GLU A 241 25.33 -20.67 14.21
CA GLU A 241 25.89 -19.36 13.90
C GLU A 241 24.76 -18.34 13.68
N ALA A 242 24.93 -17.11 14.20
CA ALA A 242 23.85 -16.11 14.25
C ALA A 242 23.26 -15.75 12.87
N CYS A 243 24.09 -15.63 11.84
CA CYS A 243 23.61 -15.30 10.50
C CYS A 243 22.79 -16.44 9.89
N SER A 244 23.22 -17.68 10.10
CA SER A 244 22.51 -18.89 9.65
C SER A 244 21.18 -19.05 10.37
N LEU A 245 21.17 -18.81 11.68
CA LEU A 245 19.94 -18.86 12.50
C LEU A 245 18.92 -17.84 12.01
N ILE A 246 19.33 -16.57 11.77
CA ILE A 246 18.45 -15.51 11.30
C ILE A 246 17.95 -15.83 9.88
N SER A 247 18.81 -16.35 8.99
CA SER A 247 18.40 -16.72 7.62
C SER A 247 17.32 -17.81 7.63
N MET A 248 17.53 -18.87 8.42
CA MET A 248 16.57 -19.96 8.60
C MET A 248 15.26 -19.48 9.20
N LEU A 249 15.32 -18.68 10.27
CA LEU A 249 14.14 -18.15 10.94
C LEU A 249 13.34 -17.22 10.01
N ASN A 250 14.00 -16.34 9.28
CA ASN A 250 13.32 -15.42 8.35
C ASN A 250 12.63 -16.18 7.20
N HIS A 251 13.26 -17.24 6.69
CA HIS A 251 12.61 -18.07 5.67
C HIS A 251 11.36 -18.77 6.23
N TYR A 252 11.47 -19.38 7.41
CA TYR A 252 10.34 -19.97 8.10
C TYR A 252 9.20 -18.97 8.36
N LEU A 253 9.52 -17.81 8.97
CA LEU A 253 8.51 -16.79 9.27
C LEU A 253 7.84 -16.23 8.00
N ALA A 254 8.55 -16.10 6.89
CA ALA A 254 7.97 -15.63 5.63
C ALA A 254 6.90 -16.61 5.12
N VAL A 255 7.22 -17.91 5.05
CA VAL A 255 6.28 -18.94 4.60
C VAL A 255 5.06 -19.02 5.53
N MET A 256 5.27 -18.97 6.86
CA MET A 256 4.17 -18.98 7.84
C MET A 256 3.30 -17.74 7.73
N THR A 257 3.90 -16.57 7.50
CA THR A 257 3.16 -15.31 7.28
C THR A 257 2.23 -15.43 6.09
N ASP A 258 2.73 -15.94 4.96
CA ASP A 258 1.93 -16.12 3.75
C ASP A 258 0.73 -17.05 3.97
N ALA A 259 0.91 -18.15 4.71
CA ALA A 259 -0.18 -19.09 5.05
C ALA A 259 -1.24 -18.42 5.96
N ILE A 260 -0.83 -17.69 6.99
CA ILE A 260 -1.74 -17.00 7.91
C ILE A 260 -2.50 -15.89 7.20
N GLN A 261 -1.80 -14.99 6.49
CA GLN A 261 -2.42 -13.84 5.81
C GLN A 261 -3.27 -14.29 4.62
N GLY A 262 -2.87 -15.35 3.91
CA GLY A 262 -3.64 -15.95 2.82
C GLY A 262 -5.04 -16.42 3.24
N ARG A 263 -5.25 -16.69 4.53
CA ARG A 263 -6.54 -17.06 5.14
C ARG A 263 -7.16 -15.94 5.98
N GLY A 264 -6.72 -14.69 5.80
CA GLY A 264 -7.27 -13.52 6.49
C GLY A 264 -6.89 -13.43 7.98
N GLY A 265 -5.83 -14.15 8.39
CA GLY A 265 -5.28 -14.04 9.73
C GLY A 265 -4.41 -12.80 9.91
N THR A 266 -4.49 -12.20 11.07
CA THR A 266 -3.70 -11.03 11.47
C THR A 266 -2.62 -11.45 12.46
N ILE A 267 -1.35 -11.29 12.07
CA ILE A 267 -0.22 -11.57 12.97
C ILE A 267 -0.11 -10.41 13.95
N ILE A 268 -0.17 -10.73 15.23
CA ILE A 268 -0.06 -9.77 16.34
C ILE A 268 1.39 -9.56 16.73
N GLU A 269 2.15 -10.66 16.83
CA GLU A 269 3.54 -10.61 17.32
C GLU A 269 4.28 -11.89 16.96
N PHE A 270 5.57 -11.76 16.65
CA PHE A 270 6.51 -12.88 16.65
C PHE A 270 7.13 -13.00 18.05
N LEU A 271 6.91 -14.13 18.70
CA LEU A 271 7.38 -14.43 20.06
C LEU A 271 8.68 -15.24 20.00
N GLY A 272 9.74 -14.63 19.46
CA GLY A 272 10.97 -15.34 19.13
C GLY A 272 10.77 -16.20 17.87
N ASP A 273 10.70 -17.50 18.02
CA ASP A 273 10.36 -18.48 16.99
C ASP A 273 8.86 -18.80 16.91
N GLY A 274 8.09 -18.36 17.90
CA GLY A 274 6.65 -18.53 17.95
C GLY A 274 5.90 -17.42 17.23
N ILE A 275 4.68 -17.72 16.78
CA ILE A 275 3.80 -16.79 16.11
C ILE A 275 2.51 -16.67 16.90
N PHE A 276 2.12 -15.44 17.21
CA PHE A 276 0.81 -15.12 17.76
C PHE A 276 -0.03 -14.42 16.69
N ALA A 277 -1.12 -15.05 16.27
CA ALA A 277 -2.04 -14.53 15.27
C ALA A 277 -3.50 -14.63 15.74
N ILE A 278 -4.38 -13.83 15.15
CA ILE A 278 -5.81 -13.86 15.39
C ILE A 278 -6.57 -13.86 14.06
N PHE A 279 -7.76 -14.45 14.05
CA PHE A 279 -8.71 -14.45 12.92
C PHE A 279 -10.03 -13.84 13.39
N GLY A 280 -10.68 -13.03 12.54
CA GLY A 280 -11.90 -12.29 12.86
C GLY A 280 -11.68 -10.88 13.41
N ALA A 281 -10.45 -10.37 13.38
CA ALA A 281 -10.10 -8.99 13.67
C ALA A 281 -8.79 -8.59 12.98
N PRO A 282 -8.63 -7.32 12.55
CA PRO A 282 -9.56 -6.18 12.69
C PRO A 282 -10.83 -6.32 11.84
N VAL A 283 -10.77 -7.06 10.73
CA VAL A 283 -11.92 -7.35 9.88
C VAL A 283 -12.61 -8.61 10.39
N TYR A 284 -13.91 -8.48 10.71
CA TYR A 284 -14.69 -9.62 11.17
C TYR A 284 -15.12 -10.51 9.99
N THR A 285 -14.99 -11.82 10.17
CA THR A 285 -15.51 -12.85 9.26
C THR A 285 -16.24 -13.92 10.08
N ASP A 286 -17.39 -14.39 9.60
CA ASP A 286 -18.12 -15.50 10.25
C ASP A 286 -17.34 -16.83 10.16
N THR A 287 -16.38 -16.92 9.25
CA THR A 287 -15.56 -18.11 9.00
C THR A 287 -14.25 -18.12 9.77
N HIS A 288 -14.01 -17.16 10.68
CA HIS A 288 -12.72 -16.98 11.37
C HIS A 288 -12.16 -18.25 12.01
N ALA A 289 -13.02 -19.16 12.52
CA ALA A 289 -12.57 -20.42 13.12
C ALA A 289 -12.12 -21.42 12.06
N ALA A 290 -12.86 -21.53 10.96
CA ALA A 290 -12.51 -22.41 9.84
C ALA A 290 -11.25 -21.92 9.09
N ASP A 291 -11.14 -20.61 8.88
CA ASP A 291 -9.97 -19.98 8.29
C ASP A 291 -8.71 -20.22 9.13
N ALA A 292 -8.83 -20.13 10.47
CA ALA A 292 -7.73 -20.40 11.40
C ALA A 292 -7.27 -21.86 11.35
N VAL A 293 -8.22 -22.82 11.29
CA VAL A 293 -7.88 -24.24 11.19
C VAL A 293 -7.23 -24.56 9.84
N ALA A 294 -7.78 -24.01 8.75
CA ALA A 294 -7.21 -24.17 7.41
C ALA A 294 -5.78 -23.60 7.34
N ALA A 295 -5.57 -22.39 7.87
CA ALA A 295 -4.24 -21.78 7.95
C ALA A 295 -3.26 -22.65 8.75
N ALA A 296 -3.68 -23.18 9.90
CA ALA A 296 -2.84 -24.05 10.72
C ALA A 296 -2.42 -25.33 9.99
N LEU A 297 -3.34 -25.95 9.25
CA LEU A 297 -3.03 -27.12 8.43
C LEU A 297 -2.11 -26.79 7.26
N GLU A 298 -2.32 -25.65 6.58
CA GLU A 298 -1.43 -25.16 5.52
C GLU A 298 -0.02 -24.87 6.05
N MET A 299 0.09 -24.26 7.25
CA MET A 299 1.37 -24.04 7.91
C MET A 299 2.10 -25.36 8.15
N GLN A 300 1.41 -26.41 8.64
CA GLN A 300 2.00 -27.74 8.84
C GLN A 300 2.42 -28.37 7.50
N ALA A 301 1.60 -28.28 6.47
CA ALA A 301 1.94 -28.80 5.14
C ALA A 301 3.17 -28.09 4.55
N ALA A 302 3.32 -26.79 4.78
CA ALA A 302 4.46 -26.01 4.30
C ALA A 302 5.79 -26.37 5.01
N MET A 303 5.75 -27.02 6.16
CA MET A 303 6.96 -27.45 6.88
C MET A 303 7.83 -28.42 6.05
N ASP A 304 7.25 -29.19 5.15
CA ASP A 304 8.02 -30.07 4.28
C ASP A 304 8.87 -29.28 3.25
N GLU A 305 8.35 -28.18 2.73
CA GLU A 305 9.09 -27.28 1.84
C GLU A 305 10.21 -26.56 2.61
N ILE A 306 9.90 -26.01 3.79
CA ILE A 306 10.87 -25.36 4.67
C ILE A 306 12.01 -26.32 5.02
N ASN A 307 11.69 -27.56 5.39
CA ASN A 307 12.69 -28.55 5.76
C ASN A 307 13.53 -29.03 4.57
N ARG A 308 12.98 -29.02 3.36
CA ARG A 308 13.73 -29.27 2.13
C ARG A 308 14.74 -28.13 1.87
N TRP A 309 14.29 -26.88 2.00
CA TRP A 309 15.16 -25.72 1.89
C TRP A 309 16.24 -25.71 2.98
N ASN A 310 15.91 -26.04 4.23
CA ASN A 310 16.87 -26.18 5.31
C ASN A 310 17.94 -27.22 5.00
N ALA A 311 17.55 -28.39 4.46
CA ALA A 311 18.50 -29.44 4.08
C ALA A 311 19.47 -29.00 2.98
N GLU A 312 19.00 -28.22 1.99
CA GLU A 312 19.85 -27.65 0.93
C GLU A 312 20.89 -26.66 1.47
N HIS A 313 20.55 -25.97 2.56
CA HIS A 313 21.43 -24.99 3.22
C HIS A 313 22.21 -25.57 4.41
N GLN A 314 22.10 -26.88 4.65
CA GLN A 314 22.73 -27.59 5.79
C GLN A 314 22.23 -27.08 7.16
N TYR A 315 21.01 -26.61 7.19
CA TYR A 315 20.33 -26.24 8.44
C TYR A 315 19.57 -27.42 9.04
N PRO A 316 19.35 -27.42 10.35
CA PRO A 316 18.59 -28.48 11.02
C PRO A 316 17.12 -28.49 10.57
N ARG A 317 16.50 -29.67 10.68
CA ARG A 317 15.06 -29.84 10.48
C ARG A 317 14.30 -29.09 11.57
N LEU A 318 13.21 -28.43 11.18
CA LEU A 318 12.30 -27.76 12.08
C LEU A 318 11.00 -28.55 12.21
N GLU A 319 10.45 -28.55 13.40
CA GLU A 319 9.13 -29.07 13.72
C GLU A 319 8.34 -28.04 14.51
N MET A 320 7.06 -27.91 14.21
CA MET A 320 6.20 -26.89 14.78
C MET A 320 4.95 -27.51 15.42
N GLY A 321 4.54 -26.97 16.58
CA GLY A 321 3.25 -27.23 17.17
C GLY A 321 2.34 -26.02 17.06
N ILE A 322 1.03 -26.22 16.83
CA ILE A 322 0.05 -25.15 16.71
C ILE A 322 -1.13 -25.41 17.66
N GLY A 323 -1.50 -24.40 18.45
CA GLY A 323 -2.69 -24.38 19.30
C GLY A 323 -3.71 -23.34 18.80
N LEU A 324 -4.99 -23.71 18.86
CA LEU A 324 -6.10 -22.82 18.50
C LEU A 324 -7.16 -22.78 19.60
N ASP A 325 -7.66 -21.58 19.89
CA ASP A 325 -8.81 -21.38 20.77
C ASP A 325 -9.69 -20.24 20.26
N THR A 326 -11.02 -20.30 20.47
CA THR A 326 -11.95 -19.28 20.00
C THR A 326 -12.86 -18.80 21.12
N GLY A 327 -13.16 -17.49 21.08
CA GLY A 327 -14.11 -16.89 21.98
C GLY A 327 -14.01 -15.37 22.08
N GLU A 328 -14.77 -14.79 23.00
CA GLU A 328 -14.76 -13.33 23.21
C GLU A 328 -13.42 -12.84 23.77
N THR A 329 -12.77 -11.99 23.01
CA THR A 329 -11.45 -11.43 23.33
C THR A 329 -11.48 -9.92 23.15
N ILE A 330 -10.77 -9.17 23.99
CA ILE A 330 -10.59 -7.73 23.81
C ILE A 330 -9.49 -7.53 22.78
N VAL A 331 -9.84 -6.94 21.64
CA VAL A 331 -8.92 -6.66 20.53
C VAL A 331 -8.90 -5.16 20.26
N GLY A 332 -7.73 -4.61 20.05
CA GLY A 332 -7.54 -3.18 19.75
C GLY A 332 -6.16 -2.66 20.09
N ILE A 333 -6.05 -1.34 20.22
CA ILE A 333 -4.79 -0.66 20.52
C ILE A 333 -4.53 -0.70 22.02
N ILE A 334 -3.46 -1.39 22.42
CA ILE A 334 -3.10 -1.64 23.80
C ILE A 334 -1.77 -0.96 24.11
N GLY A 335 -1.70 -0.22 25.21
CA GLY A 335 -0.47 0.40 25.64
C GLY A 335 -0.66 1.78 26.26
N SER A 336 0.34 2.62 26.13
CA SER A 336 0.35 4.00 26.60
C SER A 336 0.57 4.95 25.43
N GLU A 337 0.30 6.26 25.61
CA GLU A 337 0.56 7.29 24.59
C GLU A 337 1.98 7.24 23.99
N LYS A 338 2.98 6.74 24.76
CA LYS A 338 4.37 6.63 24.31
C LYS A 338 4.68 5.34 23.57
N ARG A 339 3.91 4.28 23.80
CA ARG A 339 4.12 2.97 23.18
C ARG A 339 2.82 2.19 23.12
N MET A 340 2.30 2.03 21.93
CA MET A 340 1.08 1.30 21.62
C MET A 340 1.37 0.18 20.65
N LYS A 341 0.60 -0.91 20.75
CA LYS A 341 0.55 -1.98 19.76
C LYS A 341 -0.89 -2.44 19.57
N TYR A 342 -1.20 -2.92 18.38
CA TYR A 342 -2.42 -3.68 18.17
C TYR A 342 -2.27 -5.03 18.84
N GLY A 343 -3.30 -5.51 19.54
CA GLY A 343 -3.17 -6.72 20.33
C GLY A 343 -4.51 -7.31 20.74
N ALA A 344 -4.43 -8.48 21.33
CA ALA A 344 -5.57 -9.19 21.90
C ALA A 344 -5.30 -9.58 23.33
N ILE A 345 -6.28 -9.40 24.23
CA ILE A 345 -6.19 -9.76 25.66
C ILE A 345 -7.47 -10.50 26.06
N GLY A 346 -7.31 -11.60 26.77
CA GLY A 346 -8.44 -12.35 27.32
C GLY A 346 -8.06 -13.75 27.75
N SER A 347 -9.02 -14.46 28.36
CA SER A 347 -8.86 -15.85 28.78
C SER A 347 -8.52 -16.79 27.63
N HIS A 348 -9.10 -16.54 26.45
CA HIS A 348 -8.86 -17.33 25.23
C HIS A 348 -7.43 -17.20 24.70
N VAL A 349 -6.79 -16.03 24.84
CA VAL A 349 -5.37 -15.86 24.51
C VAL A 349 -4.49 -16.73 25.41
N ASN A 350 -4.74 -16.69 26.73
CA ASN A 350 -4.01 -17.51 27.69
C ASN A 350 -4.28 -19.02 27.50
N GLN A 351 -5.53 -19.37 27.17
CA GLN A 351 -5.92 -20.76 26.91
C GLN A 351 -5.23 -21.27 25.63
N CYS A 352 -5.19 -20.49 24.57
CA CYS A 352 -4.51 -20.83 23.33
C CYS A 352 -3.02 -21.14 23.56
N GLY A 353 -2.30 -20.31 24.33
CA GLY A 353 -0.90 -20.56 24.68
C GLY A 353 -0.71 -21.83 25.49
N ARG A 354 -1.68 -22.21 26.32
CA ARG A 354 -1.65 -23.51 27.03
C ARG A 354 -1.91 -24.68 26.10
N ILE A 355 -2.86 -24.56 25.17
CA ILE A 355 -3.13 -25.56 24.14
C ILE A 355 -1.88 -25.81 23.30
N GLU A 356 -1.24 -24.74 22.85
CA GLU A 356 0.03 -24.79 22.11
C GLU A 356 1.08 -25.59 22.90
N SER A 357 1.24 -25.33 24.19
CA SER A 357 2.23 -26.02 25.03
C SER A 357 2.02 -27.54 25.16
N TYR A 358 0.82 -28.05 24.87
CA TYR A 358 0.54 -29.48 24.81
C TYR A 358 0.90 -30.13 23.47
N THR A 359 1.15 -29.38 22.44
CA THR A 359 1.47 -29.92 21.13
C THR A 359 2.87 -30.53 21.07
N THR A 360 3.04 -31.46 20.19
CA THR A 360 4.34 -31.94 19.70
C THR A 360 4.57 -31.50 18.27
N GLY A 361 5.71 -31.83 17.68
CA GLY A 361 6.00 -31.51 16.28
C GLY A 361 4.94 -32.07 15.32
N GLY A 362 4.51 -31.29 14.36
CA GLY A 362 3.50 -31.67 13.36
C GLY A 362 2.04 -31.60 13.83
N GLN A 363 1.77 -31.25 15.09
CA GLN A 363 0.40 -31.26 15.62
C GLN A 363 -0.31 -29.92 15.51
N VAL A 364 -1.62 -29.97 15.19
CA VAL A 364 -2.58 -28.88 15.32
C VAL A 364 -3.61 -29.28 16.37
N LEU A 365 -3.55 -28.67 17.56
CA LEU A 365 -4.51 -28.89 18.62
C LEU A 365 -5.53 -27.78 18.70
N ILE A 366 -6.81 -28.13 18.72
CA ILE A 366 -7.91 -27.19 18.85
C ILE A 366 -8.72 -27.46 20.13
N SER A 367 -9.27 -26.38 20.69
CA SER A 367 -10.25 -26.48 21.77
C SER A 367 -11.62 -26.94 21.25
N GLN A 368 -12.47 -27.38 22.21
CA GLN A 368 -13.86 -27.70 21.89
C GLN A 368 -14.62 -26.50 21.30
N SER A 369 -14.33 -25.27 21.76
CA SER A 369 -14.96 -24.05 21.23
C SER A 369 -14.60 -23.78 19.77
N VAL A 370 -13.36 -24.07 19.33
CA VAL A 370 -12.98 -24.01 17.90
C VAL A 370 -13.76 -25.05 17.11
N ARG A 371 -13.80 -26.29 17.59
CA ARG A 371 -14.51 -27.38 16.92
C ARG A 371 -15.98 -27.05 16.67
N GLU A 372 -16.66 -26.45 17.66
CA GLU A 372 -18.05 -26.03 17.55
C GLU A 372 -18.23 -24.83 16.61
N ALA A 373 -17.26 -23.92 16.57
CA ALA A 373 -17.35 -22.71 15.75
C ALA A 373 -16.99 -22.93 14.27
N VAL A 374 -16.24 -23.98 13.93
CA VAL A 374 -15.79 -24.23 12.54
C VAL A 374 -16.94 -24.49 11.59
N GLY A 375 -17.99 -25.22 12.03
CA GLY A 375 -19.19 -25.48 11.20
C GLY A 375 -18.96 -26.34 9.95
N ILE A 376 -17.77 -26.86 9.74
CA ILE A 376 -17.33 -27.68 8.60
C ILE A 376 -16.75 -29.00 9.14
N PRO A 377 -16.89 -30.13 8.41
CA PRO A 377 -16.31 -31.40 8.84
C PRO A 377 -14.80 -31.31 9.03
N LEU A 378 -14.32 -31.77 10.18
CA LEU A 378 -12.92 -31.89 10.54
C LEU A 378 -12.51 -33.36 10.59
N GLU A 379 -11.31 -33.66 10.10
CA GLU A 379 -10.65 -34.94 10.35
C GLU A 379 -9.87 -34.84 11.66
N ILE A 380 -10.25 -35.66 12.63
CA ILE A 380 -9.66 -35.68 13.95
C ILE A 380 -8.98 -37.03 14.14
N ASP A 381 -7.68 -37.00 14.39
CA ASP A 381 -6.87 -38.18 14.66
C ASP A 381 -7.07 -38.68 16.11
N LYS A 382 -6.93 -37.73 17.07
CA LYS A 382 -6.95 -38.05 18.49
C LYS A 382 -7.62 -36.96 19.32
N GLU A 383 -8.34 -37.37 20.34
CA GLU A 383 -8.85 -36.48 21.38
C GLU A 383 -8.17 -36.76 22.71
N MET A 384 -7.91 -35.70 23.48
CA MET A 384 -7.34 -35.83 24.82
C MET A 384 -8.02 -34.87 25.79
N THR A 385 -8.24 -35.32 26.99
CA THR A 385 -8.72 -34.48 28.09
C THR A 385 -7.56 -34.09 28.98
N VAL A 386 -7.36 -32.80 29.19
CA VAL A 386 -6.25 -32.27 29.98
C VAL A 386 -6.77 -31.26 31.01
N LEU A 387 -6.10 -31.19 32.16
CA LEU A 387 -6.31 -30.16 33.17
C LEU A 387 -5.14 -29.15 33.09
N PRO A 388 -5.29 -27.98 32.41
CA PRO A 388 -4.20 -27.04 32.31
C PRO A 388 -3.83 -26.45 33.68
N LYS A 389 -2.54 -26.28 33.93
CA LYS A 389 -2.02 -25.69 35.17
C LYS A 389 -2.69 -24.31 35.45
N GLY A 390 -3.32 -24.19 36.65
CA GLY A 390 -4.03 -22.98 37.07
C GLY A 390 -5.42 -22.81 36.44
N MET A 391 -6.01 -23.87 35.91
CA MET A 391 -7.44 -23.97 35.58
C MET A 391 -8.11 -25.01 36.48
N ASP A 392 -9.35 -24.72 36.85
CA ASP A 392 -10.15 -25.62 37.71
C ASP A 392 -10.99 -26.63 36.91
N LYS A 393 -10.93 -26.54 35.58
CA LYS A 393 -11.73 -27.37 34.67
C LYS A 393 -10.85 -28.06 33.64
N GLU A 394 -11.16 -29.31 33.42
CA GLU A 394 -10.62 -30.07 32.31
C GLU A 394 -11.11 -29.49 30.97
N ILE A 395 -10.23 -29.50 29.97
CA ILE A 395 -10.55 -29.12 28.59
C ILE A 395 -10.31 -30.32 27.67
N VAL A 396 -11.18 -30.45 26.68
CA VAL A 396 -11.02 -31.44 25.60
C VAL A 396 -10.28 -30.78 24.47
N LEU A 397 -9.19 -31.40 24.03
CA LEU A 397 -8.38 -30.98 22.90
C LEU A 397 -8.50 -32.00 21.78
N SER A 398 -8.67 -31.56 20.55
CA SER A 398 -8.73 -32.42 19.38
C SER A 398 -7.52 -32.14 18.47
N HIS A 399 -6.81 -33.20 18.08
CA HIS A 399 -5.75 -33.12 17.05
C HIS A 399 -6.40 -33.20 15.69
N VAL A 400 -6.31 -32.10 14.91
CA VAL A 400 -6.92 -31.97 13.59
C VAL A 400 -5.86 -32.25 12.53
N THR A 401 -6.20 -33.13 11.59
CA THR A 401 -5.36 -33.51 10.44
C THR A 401 -5.94 -33.08 9.10
N GLY A 402 -7.22 -32.65 9.08
CA GLY A 402 -7.85 -32.17 7.85
C GLY A 402 -9.10 -31.35 8.11
N ILE A 403 -9.43 -30.53 7.15
CA ILE A 403 -10.67 -29.75 7.04
C ILE A 403 -11.28 -29.95 5.66
N GLY A 404 -12.59 -30.23 5.61
CA GLY A 404 -13.31 -30.48 4.36
C GLY A 404 -13.58 -29.23 3.53
N ALA A 405 -14.36 -29.41 2.46
CA ALA A 405 -14.73 -28.33 1.54
C ALA A 405 -15.37 -27.13 2.27
N PRO A 406 -15.08 -25.88 1.85
CA PRO A 406 -14.39 -25.50 0.61
C PRO A 406 -12.86 -25.43 0.74
N TYR A 407 -12.28 -25.76 1.90
CA TYR A 407 -10.83 -25.62 2.13
C TYR A 407 -10.04 -26.80 1.57
N ASP A 408 -10.50 -28.04 1.79
CA ASP A 408 -9.90 -29.30 1.34
C ASP A 408 -8.40 -29.41 1.64
N VAL A 409 -8.01 -29.08 2.89
CA VAL A 409 -6.63 -29.14 3.36
C VAL A 409 -6.44 -30.34 4.26
N HIS A 410 -5.43 -31.17 3.94
CA HIS A 410 -5.11 -32.38 4.70
C HIS A 410 -3.60 -32.47 4.93
N VAL A 411 -3.21 -32.86 6.12
CA VAL A 411 -1.82 -33.10 6.50
C VAL A 411 -1.61 -34.59 6.70
N ALA A 412 -0.67 -35.16 5.95
CA ALA A 412 -0.34 -36.58 6.08
C ALA A 412 0.33 -36.84 7.43
N MET A 413 -0.25 -37.72 8.21
CA MET A 413 0.36 -38.19 9.43
C MET A 413 1.52 -39.10 9.11
N GLN A 414 2.72 -38.74 9.54
CA GLN A 414 3.84 -39.69 9.58
C GLN A 414 3.77 -40.43 10.94
N SER A 415 3.13 -41.56 10.98
CA SER A 415 3.19 -42.43 12.15
C SER A 415 4.53 -43.16 12.16
N ASN A 416 5.53 -42.55 12.72
CA ASN A 416 6.80 -43.23 12.98
C ASN A 416 6.68 -43.94 14.33
N LEU A 417 6.20 -45.18 14.32
CA LEU A 417 6.35 -46.03 15.51
C LEU A 417 7.84 -46.32 15.72
N PRO A 418 8.32 -46.28 16.96
CA PRO A 418 9.71 -46.60 17.23
C PRO A 418 9.99 -48.07 16.97
N ASP A 419 11.17 -48.37 16.42
CA ASP A 419 11.61 -49.72 16.19
C ASP A 419 12.12 -50.33 17.51
N GLU A 420 11.82 -51.61 17.74
CA GLU A 420 12.30 -52.33 18.89
C GLU A 420 13.84 -52.40 18.89
N LEU A 421 14.44 -52.23 20.05
CA LEU A 421 15.88 -52.39 20.25
C LEU A 421 16.17 -53.87 20.59
N GLU A 422 17.35 -54.37 20.19
CA GLU A 422 17.76 -55.75 20.50
C GLU A 422 17.79 -56.02 22.02
N GLU A 423 18.21 -55.04 22.82
CA GLU A 423 18.18 -55.06 24.27
C GLU A 423 17.72 -53.71 24.83
N PRO A 424 16.99 -53.66 25.95
CA PRO A 424 16.61 -52.42 26.60
C PRO A 424 17.84 -51.61 27.01
N VAL A 425 17.91 -50.34 26.54
CA VAL A 425 19.03 -49.45 26.91
C VAL A 425 18.70 -48.72 28.20
N PRO A 426 19.49 -48.91 29.28
CA PRO A 426 19.25 -48.21 30.53
C PRO A 426 19.49 -46.72 30.41
N VAL A 427 18.53 -45.93 30.89
CA VAL A 427 18.59 -44.45 30.83
C VAL A 427 18.28 -43.83 32.19
N CYS A 428 18.95 -42.70 32.44
CA CYS A 428 18.57 -41.79 33.50
C CYS A 428 17.75 -40.64 32.94
N PHE A 429 16.64 -40.32 33.55
CA PHE A 429 15.78 -39.21 33.13
C PHE A 429 15.33 -38.35 34.31
N TYR A 430 14.94 -37.15 34.00
CA TYR A 430 14.44 -36.16 34.95
C TYR A 430 13.06 -35.69 34.54
N ARG A 431 12.18 -35.51 35.51
CA ARG A 431 10.88 -34.86 35.31
C ARG A 431 11.09 -33.34 35.18
N MET A 432 10.24 -32.69 34.44
CA MET A 432 10.33 -31.24 34.23
C MET A 432 9.04 -30.53 34.64
N ASP A 433 9.16 -29.40 35.34
CA ASP A 433 8.07 -28.46 35.56
C ASP A 433 8.28 -27.22 34.64
N GLY A 434 7.60 -27.19 33.50
CA GLY A 434 7.86 -26.23 32.44
C GLY A 434 9.28 -26.39 31.88
N LYS A 435 10.12 -25.37 32.03
CA LYS A 435 11.54 -25.41 31.62
C LYS A 435 12.49 -25.79 32.75
N HIS A 436 11.99 -26.05 33.97
CA HIS A 436 12.80 -26.38 35.14
C HIS A 436 12.87 -27.91 35.34
N ILE A 437 14.10 -28.39 35.53
CA ILE A 437 14.35 -29.80 35.83
C ILE A 437 14.09 -30.03 37.32
N ILE A 438 13.34 -31.07 37.63
CA ILE A 438 13.19 -31.57 39.00
C ILE A 438 14.44 -32.42 39.26
N GLU A 439 15.30 -32.01 40.19
CA GLU A 439 16.64 -32.58 40.43
C GLU A 439 16.64 -34.06 40.92
N GLN A 440 15.50 -34.70 41.06
CA GLN A 440 15.41 -36.11 41.44
C GLN A 440 15.55 -36.98 40.18
N PRO A 441 16.64 -37.76 40.07
CA PRO A 441 16.83 -38.67 38.95
C PRO A 441 15.85 -39.84 39.02
N CYS A 442 15.29 -40.20 37.87
CA CYS A 442 14.51 -41.41 37.66
C CYS A 442 15.27 -42.35 36.72
N TYR A 443 14.95 -43.62 36.74
CA TYR A 443 15.64 -44.63 35.95
C TYR A 443 14.63 -45.50 35.19
N GLY A 444 15.04 -45.94 34.00
CA GLY A 444 14.23 -46.82 33.16
C GLY A 444 15.07 -47.40 32.02
N GLY A 445 14.42 -48.13 31.13
CA GLY A 445 15.00 -48.70 29.94
C GLY A 445 14.27 -48.25 28.69
N ILE A 446 14.99 -47.82 27.67
CA ILE A 446 14.40 -47.59 26.34
C ILE A 446 14.33 -48.95 25.64
N ILE A 447 13.12 -49.40 25.34
CA ILE A 447 12.84 -50.70 24.69
C ILE A 447 12.64 -50.57 23.19
N ALA A 448 12.25 -49.41 22.72
CA ALA A 448 12.14 -49.08 21.30
C ALA A 448 12.48 -47.62 21.07
N ALA A 449 13.16 -47.31 19.99
CA ALA A 449 13.55 -45.95 19.67
C ALA A 449 13.36 -45.62 18.19
N GLY A 450 12.72 -44.51 17.91
CA GLY A 450 12.44 -43.95 16.61
C GLY A 450 13.21 -42.67 16.33
N ARG A 451 12.93 -42.05 15.22
CA ARG A 451 13.49 -40.76 14.88
C ARG A 451 12.97 -39.66 15.81
N ASP A 452 11.72 -39.77 16.19
CA ASP A 452 10.94 -38.71 16.88
C ASP A 452 10.26 -39.25 18.18
N CYS A 453 10.36 -40.54 18.47
CA CYS A 453 9.69 -41.17 19.61
C CYS A 453 10.46 -42.38 20.15
N ALA A 454 10.14 -42.78 21.38
CA ALA A 454 10.67 -43.96 22.02
C ALA A 454 9.62 -44.60 22.94
N PHE A 455 9.76 -45.91 23.21
CA PHE A 455 9.12 -46.54 24.33
C PHE A 455 10.08 -46.63 25.53
N LEU A 456 9.66 -45.99 26.62
CA LEU A 456 10.34 -46.08 27.93
C LEU A 456 9.62 -47.08 28.83
N GLU A 457 10.35 -48.02 29.37
CA GLU A 457 9.87 -48.89 30.44
C GLU A 457 10.44 -48.44 31.79
N THR A 458 9.59 -48.13 32.76
CA THR A 458 10.00 -47.65 34.06
C THR A 458 8.94 -47.95 35.13
N GLU A 459 9.38 -48.18 36.38
CA GLU A 459 8.50 -48.29 37.55
C GLU A 459 8.01 -46.92 38.05
N THR A 460 8.68 -45.84 37.61
CA THR A 460 8.26 -44.47 37.94
C THR A 460 6.91 -44.18 37.31
N GLN A 461 5.93 -43.80 38.11
CA GLN A 461 4.63 -43.37 37.58
C GLN A 461 4.76 -42.01 36.89
N LEU A 462 4.53 -41.97 35.56
CA LEU A 462 4.53 -40.77 34.76
C LEU A 462 3.09 -40.39 34.39
N GLU A 463 2.86 -39.10 34.26
CA GLU A 463 1.56 -38.58 33.84
C GLU A 463 1.53 -38.30 32.33
N LEU A 464 0.34 -38.33 31.74
CA LEU A 464 0.15 -37.98 30.34
C LEU A 464 0.56 -36.53 30.11
N LEU A 465 1.28 -36.28 29.01
CA LEU A 465 1.81 -34.96 28.62
C LEU A 465 2.87 -34.40 29.57
N GLU A 466 3.39 -35.19 30.46
CA GLU A 466 4.52 -34.80 31.30
C GLU A 466 5.79 -34.63 30.46
N ASN A 467 6.55 -33.55 30.71
CA ASN A 467 7.81 -33.31 30.05
C ASN A 467 8.95 -34.00 30.81
N LEU A 468 9.81 -34.67 30.05
CA LEU A 468 10.97 -35.38 30.58
C LEU A 468 12.24 -34.94 29.88
N GLN A 469 13.35 -34.95 30.59
CA GLN A 469 14.70 -34.86 30.03
C GLN A 469 15.42 -36.19 30.19
N ILE A 470 15.84 -36.79 29.09
CA ILE A 470 16.55 -38.08 29.07
C ILE A 470 17.97 -37.88 28.54
N GLN A 471 18.92 -38.65 29.04
CA GLN A 471 20.29 -38.68 28.55
C GLN A 471 20.42 -39.75 27.44
N MET A 472 20.31 -39.36 26.17
CA MET A 472 20.44 -40.21 24.98
C MET A 472 21.25 -39.48 23.91
N GLY A 473 22.55 -39.73 23.80
CA GLY A 473 23.44 -38.98 22.90
C GLY A 473 23.56 -37.47 23.25
N GLY A 474 23.06 -37.10 24.45
CA GLY A 474 22.96 -35.75 24.96
C GLY A 474 21.66 -35.55 25.74
N ARG A 475 21.25 -34.27 25.90
CA ARG A 475 19.98 -33.95 26.59
C ARG A 475 18.83 -34.00 25.59
N LEU A 476 18.10 -35.11 25.57
CA LEU A 476 16.88 -35.28 24.81
C LEU A 476 15.70 -34.78 25.63
N LEU A 477 14.89 -33.91 25.08
CA LEU A 477 13.62 -33.49 25.68
C LEU A 477 12.47 -34.25 25.02
N CYS A 478 11.54 -34.77 25.84
CA CYS A 478 10.40 -35.53 25.34
C CYS A 478 9.16 -35.31 26.20
N LYS A 479 8.04 -35.73 25.67
CA LYS A 479 6.73 -35.66 26.31
C LYS A 479 6.09 -37.03 26.33
N VAL A 480 5.43 -37.40 27.45
CA VAL A 480 4.71 -38.65 27.59
C VAL A 480 3.41 -38.58 26.80
N MET A 481 3.27 -39.39 25.75
CA MET A 481 2.09 -39.40 24.88
C MET A 481 1.11 -40.52 25.13
N GLU A 482 1.60 -41.66 25.63
CA GLU A 482 0.76 -42.80 26.05
C GLU A 482 1.27 -43.38 27.34
N LYS A 483 0.32 -43.85 28.17
CA LYS A 483 0.59 -44.46 29.46
C LYS A 483 0.00 -45.86 29.47
N LYS A 484 0.86 -46.86 29.38
CA LYS A 484 0.52 -48.30 29.55
C LYS A 484 1.51 -48.91 30.54
N SER A 485 1.44 -48.42 31.80
CA SER A 485 2.40 -48.84 32.85
C SER A 485 2.71 -50.34 32.82
N PRO A 486 3.99 -50.74 32.81
CA PRO A 486 5.20 -49.93 33.04
C PRO A 486 5.78 -49.25 31.78
N GLN A 487 5.10 -49.31 30.63
CA GLN A 487 5.57 -48.76 29.37
C GLN A 487 4.92 -47.44 29.03
N TYR A 488 5.70 -46.50 28.51
CA TYR A 488 5.28 -45.14 28.14
C TYR A 488 5.80 -44.80 26.77
N LEU A 489 4.90 -44.31 25.87
CA LEU A 489 5.31 -43.73 24.60
C LEU A 489 5.75 -42.29 24.83
N LEU A 490 6.97 -42.00 24.46
CA LEU A 490 7.57 -40.68 24.51
C LEU A 490 7.67 -40.10 23.11
N GLN A 491 7.21 -38.86 22.93
CA GLN A 491 7.45 -38.07 21.71
C GLN A 491 8.54 -37.07 22.01
N TYR A 492 9.53 -36.96 21.15
CA TYR A 492 10.63 -36.01 21.30
C TYR A 492 10.15 -34.60 21.02
N THR A 493 10.62 -33.64 21.83
CA THR A 493 10.38 -32.20 21.64
C THR A 493 11.69 -31.45 21.37
N ALA A 494 12.84 -32.02 21.72
CA ALA A 494 14.15 -31.53 21.28
C ALA A 494 15.14 -32.69 21.24
N ILE A 495 15.78 -32.86 20.08
CA ILE A 495 16.71 -33.96 19.82
C ILE A 495 18.14 -33.44 19.91
N PRO A 496 19.03 -34.05 20.72
CA PRO A 496 20.42 -33.63 20.78
C PRO A 496 21.21 -34.07 19.55
N PHE A 497 22.26 -33.37 19.22
CA PHE A 497 23.08 -33.63 18.03
C PHE A 497 23.70 -35.05 18.01
N GLY A 498 24.02 -35.63 19.16
CA GLY A 498 24.57 -36.97 19.26
C GLY A 498 23.52 -38.09 19.20
N TYR A 499 22.25 -37.79 18.97
CA TYR A 499 21.19 -38.79 18.98
C TYR A 499 21.26 -39.76 17.79
N ASP A 500 21.59 -39.28 16.59
CA ASP A 500 21.75 -40.12 15.41
C ASP A 500 22.92 -41.11 15.54
N GLU A 501 23.98 -40.71 16.26
CA GLU A 501 25.10 -41.60 16.57
C GLU A 501 24.69 -42.61 17.65
N TRP A 502 24.02 -42.14 18.70
CA TRP A 502 23.48 -42.96 19.74
C TRP A 502 22.51 -44.05 19.19
N ILE A 503 21.60 -43.66 18.30
CA ILE A 503 20.66 -44.60 17.63
C ILE A 503 21.42 -45.66 16.82
N ARG A 504 22.44 -45.25 16.05
CA ARG A 504 23.23 -46.17 15.23
C ARG A 504 24.00 -47.19 16.08
N GLU A 505 24.48 -46.78 17.24
CA GLU A 505 25.21 -47.68 18.18
C GLU A 505 24.31 -48.70 18.82
N HIS A 506 23.02 -48.40 19.01
CA HIS A 506 22.10 -49.25 19.78
C HIS A 506 21.06 -50.00 18.91
N ARG A 507 20.95 -49.71 17.62
CA ARG A 507 19.99 -50.35 16.69
C ARG A 507 20.56 -51.45 15.80
N GLY A 508 21.87 -51.67 15.77
CA GLY A 508 22.48 -52.58 14.78
C GLY A 508 22.48 -51.99 13.35
N ALA A 509 23.37 -52.49 12.46
CA ALA A 509 23.80 -51.84 11.20
C ALA A 509 22.79 -51.80 10.04
N ASP A 510 21.51 -52.19 10.19
CA ASP A 510 20.66 -52.51 9.00
C ASP A 510 19.70 -51.40 8.49
N LEU A 511 19.65 -50.19 9.07
CA LEU A 511 18.66 -49.16 8.69
C LEU A 511 19.16 -48.07 7.74
N LEU A 512 20.41 -48.11 7.26
CA LEU A 512 20.95 -47.19 6.22
C LEU A 512 20.58 -47.55 4.78
N SER A 513 19.90 -48.68 4.57
CA SER A 513 19.56 -49.14 3.19
C SER A 513 18.23 -48.58 2.63
N GLN A 514 17.37 -47.97 3.46
CA GLN A 514 16.07 -47.48 2.98
C GLN A 514 16.04 -46.00 2.57
N THR A 515 17.12 -45.25 2.80
CA THR A 515 17.18 -43.81 2.41
C THR A 515 17.85 -43.58 1.05
N THR A 516 18.26 -44.62 0.34
CA THR A 516 18.94 -44.54 -0.98
C THR A 516 18.15 -45.12 -2.15
N VAL A 517 16.89 -45.51 -2.00
CA VAL A 517 16.04 -45.98 -3.12
C VAL A 517 15.14 -44.83 -3.59
N GLY A 518 15.75 -43.88 -4.29
CA GLY A 518 15.06 -42.75 -4.92
C GLY A 518 15.81 -42.13 -6.11
N LYS A 519 16.95 -42.70 -6.50
CA LYS A 519 17.69 -42.25 -7.71
C LYS A 519 18.17 -43.42 -8.49
N ASP A 520 17.31 -44.07 -9.30
CA ASP A 520 17.68 -44.70 -10.56
C ASP A 520 16.44 -45.35 -11.21
N SER A 521 15.64 -44.56 -11.91
CA SER A 521 14.82 -45.06 -13.01
C SER A 521 14.34 -43.93 -13.91
N LYS A 522 15.28 -43.35 -14.67
CA LYS A 522 15.00 -42.70 -15.98
C LYS A 522 16.32 -42.52 -16.75
N LYS A 523 16.91 -43.63 -17.19
CA LYS A 523 17.74 -43.65 -18.37
C LYS A 523 17.35 -44.89 -19.16
N GLY A 524 16.73 -44.70 -20.30
CA GLY A 524 16.56 -45.72 -21.29
C GLY A 524 15.34 -45.62 -22.17
N LYS A 525 15.59 -45.14 -23.40
CA LYS A 525 14.87 -45.43 -24.67
C LYS A 525 13.70 -44.49 -25.06
N HIS A 526 13.85 -43.66 -25.95
CA HIS A 526 13.98 -43.49 -27.41
C HIS A 526 13.79 -42.01 -27.74
#